data_4929e1158e838807c91bbfae580517bc
#
_entry.id   4929e1158e838807c91bbfae580517bc
#
_cell.length_a   1.000
_cell.length_b   1.000
_cell.length_c   1.000
_cell.angle_alpha   90.00
_cell.angle_beta   90.00
_cell.angle_gamma   90.00
#
_symmetry.space_group_name_H-M   'P 1'
#
loop_
_entity.id
_entity.type
_entity.pdbx_description
1 polymer ?
#
loop_
_entity_poly.entity_id
_entity_poly.type
_entity_poly.pdbx_seq_one_letter_code
_entity_poly.pdbx_strand_id
1 'polypeptide(L)'
;MKLALLGDIHGNDRALAAVLDAALEANVDRLLITGDLVGYYFAPAKVLELLSKWVRDVVCGNHEVMLAASRTDPDYLATVETRYGSGVRIAIEQLDLKQLDELCALPHPLELEIDGLRILLCHGSPWDLDHYIYPDLGPELLVRCASGNYDLIVMGHTHYPMLKEIGKTLLVNPGSVGQPRNRKPGACWALFDTESRTIELRRERYDSSDLIRECQLRHPELPYLSEVLQRT
;
A
#
# COMPACT_ATOMS: atom_id res chain seq x y z
N MET A 1 -4.10 -7.22 -20.42
CA MET A 1 -4.24 -7.74 -19.04
C MET A 1 -4.98 -6.73 -18.18
N LYS A 2 -5.60 -7.21 -17.09
CA LYS A 2 -6.14 -6.34 -16.04
C LYS A 2 -5.25 -6.41 -14.82
N LEU A 3 -4.78 -5.26 -14.37
CA LEU A 3 -3.90 -5.13 -13.21
C LEU A 3 -4.65 -4.45 -12.06
N ALA A 4 -4.56 -5.01 -10.85
CA ALA A 4 -4.99 -4.30 -9.65
C ALA A 4 -3.79 -3.56 -9.04
N LEU A 5 -3.93 -2.27 -8.86
CA LEU A 5 -2.95 -1.40 -8.22
C LEU A 5 -3.37 -1.23 -6.76
N LEU A 6 -2.53 -1.67 -5.85
CA LEU A 6 -2.77 -1.70 -4.40
C LEU A 6 -1.62 -1.01 -3.67
N GLY A 7 -1.85 -0.57 -2.44
CA GLY A 7 -0.79 -0.10 -1.56
C GLY A 7 -1.28 0.13 -0.14
N ASP A 8 -0.32 0.30 0.77
CA ASP A 8 -0.59 0.76 2.13
C ASP A 8 -1.64 -0.12 2.83
N ILE A 9 -1.37 -1.46 2.86
CA ILE A 9 -2.28 -2.49 3.39
C ILE A 9 -2.25 -2.53 4.92
N HIS A 10 -1.05 -2.35 5.49
CA HIS A 10 -0.83 -2.15 6.91
C HIS A 10 -1.44 -3.23 7.82
N GLY A 11 -1.36 -4.50 7.44
CA GLY A 11 -1.88 -5.58 8.27
C GLY A 11 -3.41 -5.64 8.39
N ASN A 12 -4.16 -4.92 7.54
CA ASN A 12 -5.62 -4.92 7.49
C ASN A 12 -6.13 -6.00 6.52
N ASP A 13 -6.20 -7.22 7.00
CA ASP A 13 -6.62 -8.40 6.23
C ASP A 13 -8.07 -8.29 5.72
N ARG A 14 -8.97 -7.67 6.48
CA ARG A 14 -10.38 -7.51 6.11
C ARG A 14 -10.56 -6.57 4.93
N ALA A 15 -9.86 -5.44 4.96
CA ALA A 15 -9.84 -4.50 3.84
C ALA A 15 -9.25 -5.15 2.59
N LEU A 16 -8.13 -5.88 2.75
CA LEU A 16 -7.49 -6.59 1.65
C LEU A 16 -8.41 -7.67 1.07
N ALA A 17 -9.09 -8.46 1.90
CA ALA A 17 -10.03 -9.49 1.44
C ALA A 17 -11.12 -8.89 0.55
N ALA A 18 -11.75 -7.78 0.98
CA ALA A 18 -12.78 -7.12 0.18
C ALA A 18 -12.24 -6.62 -1.18
N VAL A 19 -11.01 -6.09 -1.22
CA VAL A 19 -10.37 -5.67 -2.47
C VAL A 19 -10.06 -6.87 -3.37
N LEU A 20 -9.56 -7.97 -2.80
CA LEU A 20 -9.24 -9.18 -3.57
C LEU A 20 -10.49 -9.86 -4.14
N ASP A 21 -11.60 -9.86 -3.41
CA ASP A 21 -12.90 -10.35 -3.91
C ASP A 21 -13.36 -9.51 -5.11
N ALA A 22 -13.31 -8.18 -5.00
CA ALA A 22 -13.63 -7.28 -6.12
C ALA A 22 -12.67 -7.43 -7.30
N ALA A 23 -11.38 -7.71 -7.04
CA ALA A 23 -10.39 -8.00 -8.08
C ALA A 23 -10.69 -9.31 -8.83
N LEU A 24 -11.14 -10.36 -8.12
CA LEU A 24 -11.62 -11.61 -8.73
C LEU A 24 -12.83 -11.37 -9.63
N GLU A 25 -13.83 -10.63 -9.16
CA GLU A 25 -15.02 -10.28 -9.95
C GLU A 25 -14.67 -9.46 -11.20
N ALA A 26 -13.64 -8.60 -11.11
CA ALA A 26 -13.14 -7.82 -12.23
C ALA A 26 -12.26 -8.62 -13.20
N ASN A 27 -11.97 -9.90 -12.91
CA ASN A 27 -11.03 -10.76 -13.64
C ASN A 27 -9.63 -10.13 -13.73
N VAL A 28 -9.08 -9.73 -12.60
CA VAL A 28 -7.71 -9.22 -12.48
C VAL A 28 -6.72 -10.38 -12.68
N ASP A 29 -5.69 -10.13 -13.49
CA ASP A 29 -4.65 -11.12 -13.81
C ASP A 29 -3.46 -11.02 -12.83
N ARG A 30 -3.13 -9.81 -12.33
CA ARG A 30 -1.93 -9.55 -11.55
C ARG A 30 -2.11 -8.35 -10.62
N LEU A 31 -1.45 -8.39 -9.46
CA LEU A 31 -1.41 -7.28 -8.50
C LEU A 31 -0.08 -6.52 -8.61
N LEU A 32 -0.13 -5.20 -8.60
CA LEU A 32 1.02 -4.31 -8.40
C LEU A 32 0.85 -3.60 -7.06
N ILE A 33 1.79 -3.80 -6.13
CA ILE A 33 1.63 -3.38 -4.75
C ILE A 33 2.74 -2.41 -4.37
N THR A 34 2.38 -1.20 -3.97
CA THR A 34 3.30 -0.11 -3.67
C THR A 34 3.97 -0.20 -2.29
N GLY A 35 3.94 -1.37 -1.62
CA GLY A 35 4.55 -1.56 -0.30
C GLY A 35 3.59 -1.35 0.87
N ASP A 36 4.17 -1.26 2.06
CA ASP A 36 3.47 -1.11 3.33
C ASP A 36 2.43 -2.23 3.56
N LEU A 37 2.89 -3.47 3.46
CA LEU A 37 2.07 -4.66 3.78
C LEU A 37 1.83 -4.79 5.28
N VAL A 38 2.80 -4.34 6.09
CA VAL A 38 2.84 -4.43 7.56
C VAL A 38 2.68 -3.05 8.22
N GLY A 39 2.65 -3.02 9.54
CA GLY A 39 2.51 -1.80 10.33
C GLY A 39 1.04 -1.46 10.63
N TYR A 40 0.81 -0.51 11.49
CA TYR A 40 -0.48 -0.08 12.04
C TYR A 40 -1.34 -1.19 12.63
N TYR A 41 -1.85 -2.15 11.79
CA TYR A 41 -2.82 -3.15 12.21
C TYR A 41 -2.22 -4.54 12.40
N PHE A 42 -3.06 -5.55 12.72
CA PHE A 42 -2.67 -6.67 13.57
C PHE A 42 -2.67 -8.04 12.87
N ALA A 43 -2.94 -8.09 11.56
CA ALA A 43 -3.05 -9.37 10.83
C ALA A 43 -2.04 -9.52 9.65
N PRO A 44 -0.73 -9.25 9.85
CA PRO A 44 0.26 -9.32 8.76
C PRO A 44 0.39 -10.73 8.18
N ALA A 45 0.33 -11.79 8.99
CA ALA A 45 0.38 -13.17 8.51
C ALA A 45 -0.80 -13.48 7.58
N LYS A 46 -2.00 -12.99 7.91
CA LYS A 46 -3.18 -13.18 7.06
C LYS A 46 -3.10 -12.38 5.76
N VAL A 47 -2.54 -11.17 5.80
CA VAL A 47 -2.24 -10.38 4.61
C VAL A 47 -1.34 -11.17 3.65
N LEU A 48 -0.22 -11.72 4.13
CA LEU A 48 0.68 -12.51 3.30
C LEU A 48 0.03 -13.79 2.77
N GLU A 49 -0.78 -14.48 3.58
CA GLU A 49 -1.56 -15.65 3.14
C GLU A 49 -2.51 -15.30 1.99
N LEU A 50 -3.26 -14.22 2.11
CA LEU A 50 -4.18 -13.77 1.06
C LEU A 50 -3.45 -13.43 -0.23
N LEU A 51 -2.35 -12.69 -0.14
CA LEU A 51 -1.54 -12.31 -1.29
C LEU A 51 -0.82 -13.50 -1.95
N SER A 52 -0.54 -14.59 -1.21
CA SER A 52 0.17 -15.76 -1.75
C SER A 52 -0.55 -16.45 -2.89
N LYS A 53 -1.86 -16.23 -3.01
CA LYS A 53 -2.73 -16.83 -4.04
C LYS A 53 -2.71 -16.08 -5.38
N TRP A 54 -2.00 -14.95 -5.44
CA TRP A 54 -2.00 -14.04 -6.59
C TRP A 54 -0.62 -13.92 -7.23
N VAL A 55 -0.60 -13.79 -8.54
CA VAL A 55 0.58 -13.28 -9.27
C VAL A 55 0.73 -11.81 -8.90
N ARG A 56 1.91 -11.42 -8.38
CA ARG A 56 2.10 -10.08 -7.86
C ARG A 56 3.52 -9.58 -7.97
N ASP A 57 3.68 -8.27 -8.06
CA ASP A 57 4.92 -7.54 -7.81
C ASP A 57 4.70 -6.60 -6.63
N VAL A 58 5.69 -6.53 -5.78
CA VAL A 58 5.64 -5.74 -4.55
C VAL A 58 6.93 -4.95 -4.42
N VAL A 59 6.84 -3.69 -4.05
CA VAL A 59 8.01 -2.89 -3.66
C VAL A 59 8.05 -2.67 -2.16
N CYS A 60 9.22 -2.30 -1.67
CA CYS A 60 9.44 -1.92 -0.28
C CYS A 60 8.72 -0.60 0.03
N GLY A 61 7.98 -0.56 1.14
CA GLY A 61 7.47 0.68 1.74
C GLY A 61 8.27 1.07 2.97
N ASN A 62 7.95 2.23 3.56
CA ASN A 62 8.66 2.70 4.75
C ASN A 62 8.38 1.84 5.99
N HIS A 63 7.25 1.14 6.04
CA HIS A 63 6.98 0.20 7.13
C HIS A 63 7.78 -1.10 7.01
N GLU A 64 8.15 -1.56 5.82
CA GLU A 64 9.10 -2.65 5.66
C GLU A 64 10.52 -2.22 6.07
N VAL A 65 10.92 -0.96 5.82
CA VAL A 65 12.20 -0.40 6.33
C VAL A 65 12.18 -0.33 7.86
N MET A 66 11.06 0.11 8.46
CA MET A 66 10.89 0.11 9.92
C MET A 66 10.95 -1.31 10.49
N LEU A 67 10.32 -2.29 9.81
CA LEU A 67 10.39 -3.70 10.19
C LEU A 67 11.84 -4.19 10.22
N ALA A 68 12.59 -3.93 9.15
CA ALA A 68 13.99 -4.36 9.04
C ALA A 68 14.86 -3.80 10.17
N ALA A 69 14.75 -2.50 10.47
CA ALA A 69 15.48 -1.86 11.57
C ALA A 69 15.04 -2.39 12.94
N SER A 70 13.73 -2.57 13.15
CA SER A 70 13.16 -3.04 14.41
C SER A 70 13.53 -4.48 14.78
N ARG A 71 13.94 -5.31 13.82
CA ARG A 71 14.37 -6.69 14.09
C ARG A 71 15.67 -6.77 14.88
N THR A 72 16.50 -5.75 14.82
CA THR A 72 17.82 -5.74 15.45
C THR A 72 17.99 -4.65 16.51
N ASP A 73 17.04 -3.72 16.61
CA ASP A 73 17.07 -2.60 17.52
C ASP A 73 15.77 -2.51 18.33
N PRO A 74 15.75 -3.03 19.59
CA PRO A 74 14.57 -2.97 20.46
C PRO A 74 14.15 -1.55 20.85
N ASP A 75 15.07 -0.60 20.96
CA ASP A 75 14.77 0.80 21.30
C ASP A 75 14.09 1.50 20.12
N TYR A 76 14.54 1.19 18.90
CA TYR A 76 13.86 1.64 17.69
C TYR A 76 12.46 1.04 17.58
N LEU A 77 12.29 -0.26 17.85
CA LEU A 77 10.97 -0.89 17.87
C LEU A 77 10.02 -0.20 18.84
N ALA A 78 10.47 0.12 20.06
CA ALA A 78 9.67 0.84 21.05
C ALA A 78 9.25 2.24 20.54
N THR A 79 10.16 2.92 19.84
CA THR A 79 9.87 4.21 19.20
C THR A 79 8.80 4.09 18.10
N VAL A 80 8.92 3.07 17.24
CA VAL A 80 7.94 2.76 16.18
C VAL A 80 6.58 2.45 16.79
N GLU A 81 6.54 1.61 17.82
CA GLU A 81 5.29 1.23 18.51
C GLU A 81 4.60 2.45 19.15
N THR A 82 5.35 3.32 19.81
CA THR A 82 4.81 4.56 20.40
C THR A 82 4.16 5.46 19.35
N ARG A 83 4.68 5.49 18.14
CA ARG A 83 4.21 6.39 17.08
C ARG A 83 3.11 5.78 16.20
N TYR A 84 3.20 4.49 15.92
CA TYR A 84 2.38 3.81 14.90
C TYR A 84 1.56 2.63 15.44
N GLY A 85 1.66 2.32 16.75
CA GLY A 85 1.06 1.13 17.33
C GLY A 85 1.88 -0.14 17.10
N SER A 86 1.37 -1.26 17.61
CA SER A 86 2.10 -2.53 17.67
C SER A 86 2.20 -3.31 16.35
N GLY A 87 1.73 -2.78 15.23
CA GLY A 87 1.66 -3.53 13.97
C GLY A 87 2.99 -4.10 13.48
N VAL A 88 4.12 -3.36 13.64
CA VAL A 88 5.46 -3.85 13.29
C VAL A 88 5.92 -4.94 14.27
N ARG A 89 5.70 -4.76 15.59
CA ARG A 89 6.02 -5.79 16.58
C ARG A 89 5.24 -7.08 16.31
N ILE A 90 3.95 -6.97 16.02
CA ILE A 90 3.10 -8.12 15.70
C ILE A 90 3.59 -8.81 14.41
N ALA A 91 4.09 -8.08 13.43
CA ALA A 91 4.71 -8.68 12.26
C ALA A 91 5.95 -9.52 12.62
N ILE A 92 6.81 -9.01 13.50
CA ILE A 92 7.98 -9.75 14.00
C ILE A 92 7.55 -11.03 14.76
N GLU A 93 6.46 -10.97 15.53
CA GLU A 93 5.94 -12.09 16.33
C GLU A 93 5.21 -13.15 15.49
N GLN A 94 4.47 -12.75 14.46
CA GLN A 94 3.60 -13.66 13.69
C GLN A 94 4.26 -14.26 12.44
N LEU A 95 5.24 -13.56 11.85
CA LEU A 95 5.88 -14.01 10.62
C LEU A 95 7.09 -14.89 10.91
N ASP A 96 7.30 -15.91 10.08
CA ASP A 96 8.51 -16.71 10.14
C ASP A 96 9.73 -15.93 9.58
N LEU A 97 10.94 -16.47 9.84
CA LEU A 97 12.18 -15.80 9.41
C LEU A 97 12.25 -15.59 7.90
N LYS A 98 11.74 -16.54 7.11
CA LYS A 98 11.73 -16.45 5.65
C LYS A 98 10.81 -15.32 5.19
N GLN A 99 9.61 -15.22 5.74
CA GLN A 99 8.65 -14.14 5.44
C GLN A 99 9.22 -12.77 5.81
N LEU A 100 9.87 -12.66 6.99
CA LEU A 100 10.53 -11.44 7.42
C LEU A 100 11.67 -11.04 6.48
N ASP A 101 12.50 -11.99 6.07
CA ASP A 101 13.62 -11.74 5.17
C ASP A 101 13.13 -11.34 3.77
N GLU A 102 12.07 -11.98 3.26
CA GLU A 102 11.43 -11.61 1.99
C GLU A 102 10.90 -10.18 2.02
N LEU A 103 10.21 -9.78 3.09
CA LEU A 103 9.72 -8.40 3.24
C LEU A 103 10.85 -7.38 3.30
N CYS A 104 11.91 -7.67 4.06
CA CYS A 104 13.06 -6.77 4.19
C CYS A 104 13.90 -6.68 2.91
N ALA A 105 13.79 -7.63 1.99
CA ALA A 105 14.52 -7.67 0.72
C ALA A 105 13.72 -7.10 -0.47
N LEU A 106 12.52 -6.58 -0.25
CA LEU A 106 11.71 -5.98 -1.31
C LEU A 106 12.47 -4.83 -1.99
N PRO A 107 12.43 -4.74 -3.34
CA PRO A 107 13.10 -3.66 -4.06
C PRO A 107 12.35 -2.33 -3.94
N HIS A 108 13.03 -1.21 -4.19
CA HIS A 108 12.43 0.10 -4.44
C HIS A 108 13.38 0.98 -5.26
N PRO A 109 12.94 1.59 -6.36
CA PRO A 109 11.72 1.26 -7.12
C PRO A 109 11.86 -0.05 -7.91
N LEU A 110 10.80 -0.49 -8.61
CA LEU A 110 10.79 -1.65 -9.48
C LEU A 110 10.30 -1.27 -10.88
N GLU A 111 11.12 -1.53 -11.89
CA GLU A 111 10.73 -1.37 -13.29
C GLU A 111 10.15 -2.68 -13.82
N LEU A 112 9.02 -2.58 -14.53
CA LEU A 112 8.31 -3.70 -15.12
C LEU A 112 8.01 -3.42 -16.59
N GLU A 113 7.95 -4.48 -17.39
CA GLU A 113 7.39 -4.46 -18.74
C GLU A 113 6.21 -5.45 -18.79
N ILE A 114 5.00 -4.94 -19.02
CA ILE A 114 3.77 -5.71 -19.05
C ILE A 114 2.97 -5.30 -20.30
N ASP A 115 2.67 -6.24 -21.19
CA ASP A 115 1.95 -6.01 -22.45
C ASP A 115 2.58 -4.88 -23.30
N GLY A 116 3.93 -4.76 -23.27
CA GLY A 116 4.68 -3.74 -23.99
C GLY A 116 4.61 -2.35 -23.34
N LEU A 117 4.01 -2.23 -22.16
CA LEU A 117 4.00 -0.99 -21.37
C LEU A 117 5.16 -0.98 -20.37
N ARG A 118 5.87 0.15 -20.30
CA ARG A 118 6.89 0.40 -19.27
C ARG A 118 6.22 0.96 -18.03
N ILE A 119 6.28 0.21 -16.93
CA ILE A 119 5.64 0.54 -15.66
C ILE A 119 6.73 0.74 -14.61
N LEU A 120 6.66 1.83 -13.86
CA LEU A 120 7.45 2.03 -12.65
C LEU A 120 6.55 1.85 -11.44
N LEU A 121 6.92 0.93 -10.56
CA LEU A 121 6.28 0.73 -9.27
C LEU A 121 7.19 1.29 -8.18
N CYS A 122 6.69 2.20 -7.35
CA CYS A 122 7.41 2.77 -6.23
C CYS A 122 6.47 3.00 -5.04
N HIS A 123 7.03 3.24 -3.84
CA HIS A 123 6.24 3.54 -2.64
C HIS A 123 5.98 5.05 -2.54
N GLY A 124 7.00 5.83 -2.25
CA GLY A 124 6.90 7.29 -2.16
C GLY A 124 7.01 7.95 -3.54
N SER A 125 8.21 8.35 -3.94
CA SER A 125 8.52 8.90 -5.27
C SER A 125 9.44 7.97 -6.05
N PRO A 126 9.64 8.18 -7.37
CA PRO A 126 10.61 7.42 -8.17
C PRO A 126 12.07 7.44 -7.64
N TRP A 127 12.44 8.43 -6.84
CA TRP A 127 13.82 8.66 -6.36
C TRP A 127 13.97 8.53 -4.85
N ASP A 128 12.88 8.48 -4.09
CA ASP A 128 12.92 8.44 -2.64
C ASP A 128 11.67 7.71 -2.09
N LEU A 129 11.91 6.65 -1.36
CA LEU A 129 10.88 5.79 -0.78
C LEU A 129 9.96 6.52 0.20
N ASP A 130 10.47 7.52 0.94
CA ASP A 130 9.75 8.23 2.01
C ASP A 130 9.24 9.63 1.58
N HIS A 131 9.34 9.96 0.28
CA HIS A 131 8.89 11.25 -0.25
C HIS A 131 7.38 11.27 -0.52
N TYR A 132 6.66 12.16 0.14
CA TYR A 132 5.21 12.32 -0.01
C TYR A 132 4.82 13.06 -1.30
N ILE A 133 4.12 12.37 -2.20
CA ILE A 133 3.59 12.94 -3.44
C ILE A 133 2.05 13.09 -3.30
N TYR A 134 1.62 14.23 -2.76
CA TYR A 134 0.19 14.53 -2.57
C TYR A 134 -0.51 14.98 -3.87
N PRO A 135 -1.84 14.79 -3.98
CA PRO A 135 -2.61 15.15 -5.19
C PRO A 135 -2.62 16.65 -5.56
N ASP A 136 -2.35 17.53 -4.59
CA ASP A 136 -2.35 18.99 -4.70
C ASP A 136 -0.95 19.60 -4.87
N LEU A 137 0.07 18.77 -5.05
CA LEU A 137 1.44 19.25 -5.31
C LEU A 137 1.54 20.02 -6.63
N GLY A 138 2.47 20.97 -6.65
CA GLY A 138 2.73 21.79 -7.82
C GLY A 138 3.15 20.97 -9.05
N PRO A 139 2.89 21.49 -10.27
CA PRO A 139 3.10 20.76 -11.52
C PRO A 139 4.56 20.35 -11.75
N GLU A 140 5.53 21.12 -11.26
CA GLU A 140 6.97 20.84 -11.43
C GLU A 140 7.37 19.49 -10.81
N LEU A 141 6.85 19.17 -9.62
CA LEU A 141 7.13 17.91 -8.93
C LEU A 141 6.46 16.72 -9.63
N LEU A 142 5.24 16.92 -10.12
CA LEU A 142 4.53 15.88 -10.89
C LEU A 142 5.25 15.60 -12.22
N VAL A 143 5.75 16.62 -12.90
CA VAL A 143 6.57 16.47 -14.11
C VAL A 143 7.87 15.72 -13.80
N ARG A 144 8.52 16.03 -12.67
CA ARG A 144 9.69 15.28 -12.22
C ARG A 144 9.37 13.81 -11.95
N CYS A 145 8.23 13.49 -11.33
CA CYS A 145 7.78 12.11 -11.15
C CYS A 145 7.63 11.39 -12.49
N ALA A 146 7.06 12.05 -13.51
CA ALA A 146 6.84 11.50 -14.85
C ALA A 146 8.11 11.43 -15.72
N SER A 147 9.28 11.87 -15.23
CA SER A 147 10.54 11.74 -15.95
C SER A 147 10.97 10.26 -16.04
N GLY A 148 11.46 9.77 -17.17
CA GLY A 148 11.96 8.38 -17.29
C GLY A 148 11.28 7.55 -18.36
N ASN A 149 10.37 8.12 -19.15
CA ASN A 149 9.73 7.47 -20.30
C ASN A 149 8.95 6.19 -19.92
N TYR A 150 8.15 6.27 -18.84
CA TYR A 150 7.20 5.23 -18.45
C TYR A 150 5.80 5.53 -19.01
N ASP A 151 5.03 4.48 -19.28
CA ASP A 151 3.62 4.60 -19.63
C ASP A 151 2.76 4.77 -18.38
N LEU A 152 3.15 4.09 -17.29
CA LEU A 152 2.47 4.12 -15.99
C LEU A 152 3.48 4.21 -14.86
N ILE A 153 3.21 5.08 -13.88
CA ILE A 153 3.94 5.15 -12.62
C ILE A 153 2.94 5.00 -11.48
N VAL A 154 3.13 3.97 -10.66
CA VAL A 154 2.27 3.66 -9.51
C VAL A 154 3.01 4.00 -8.23
N MET A 155 2.40 4.85 -7.40
CA MET A 155 2.94 5.35 -6.13
C MET A 155 1.95 5.09 -4.99
N GLY A 156 2.40 5.09 -3.74
CA GLY A 156 1.59 4.90 -2.53
C GLY A 156 1.86 5.97 -1.47
N HIS A 157 2.11 5.54 -0.22
CA HIS A 157 2.65 6.28 0.92
C HIS A 157 1.74 7.39 1.49
N THR A 158 1.13 8.22 0.65
CA THR A 158 0.25 9.30 1.11
C THR A 158 -1.11 8.83 1.59
N HIS A 159 -1.56 7.65 1.16
CA HIS A 159 -2.90 7.09 1.34
C HIS A 159 -4.03 7.91 0.69
N TYR A 160 -3.69 8.84 -0.21
CA TYR A 160 -4.64 9.66 -0.97
C TYR A 160 -4.72 9.19 -2.41
N PRO A 161 -5.90 8.75 -2.90
CA PRO A 161 -6.06 8.40 -4.31
C PRO A 161 -5.73 9.59 -5.22
N MET A 162 -4.94 9.32 -6.24
CA MET A 162 -4.56 10.31 -7.26
C MET A 162 -4.49 9.65 -8.62
N LEU A 163 -4.99 10.33 -9.64
CA LEU A 163 -4.78 10.00 -11.05
C LEU A 163 -4.45 11.30 -11.78
N LYS A 164 -3.30 11.35 -12.41
CA LYS A 164 -2.82 12.48 -13.21
C LYS A 164 -2.24 11.96 -14.53
N GLU A 165 -2.47 12.70 -15.58
CA GLU A 165 -1.84 12.49 -16.88
C GLU A 165 -0.80 13.59 -17.12
N ILE A 166 0.46 13.21 -17.28
CA ILE A 166 1.58 14.11 -17.49
C ILE A 166 2.25 13.74 -18.82
N GLY A 167 1.95 14.49 -19.87
CA GLY A 167 2.33 14.11 -21.23
C GLY A 167 1.65 12.78 -21.62
N LYS A 168 2.43 11.73 -21.84
CA LYS A 168 1.92 10.38 -22.13
C LYS A 168 1.95 9.42 -20.93
N THR A 169 2.47 9.88 -19.79
CA THR A 169 2.64 9.06 -18.58
C THR A 169 1.45 9.21 -17.66
N LEU A 170 0.87 8.10 -17.23
CA LEU A 170 -0.14 8.06 -16.18
C LEU A 170 0.56 7.96 -14.82
N LEU A 171 0.30 8.93 -13.93
CA LEU A 171 0.72 8.89 -12.52
C LEU A 171 -0.48 8.47 -11.68
N VAL A 172 -0.34 7.40 -10.93
CA VAL A 172 -1.42 6.84 -10.09
C VAL A 172 -0.93 6.62 -8.68
N ASN A 173 -1.72 7.09 -7.72
CA ASN A 173 -1.72 6.57 -6.37
C ASN A 173 -3.09 5.91 -6.16
N PRO A 174 -3.16 4.60 -5.90
CA PRO A 174 -4.45 3.92 -5.72
C PRO A 174 -5.14 4.32 -4.41
N GLY A 175 -4.46 5.04 -3.53
CA GLY A 175 -4.84 5.26 -2.15
C GLY A 175 -4.41 4.07 -1.28
N SER A 176 -4.93 3.99 -0.08
CA SER A 176 -4.61 2.91 0.86
C SER A 176 -5.72 1.87 0.92
N VAL A 177 -5.32 0.60 0.87
CA VAL A 177 -6.23 -0.53 1.16
C VAL A 177 -6.59 -0.52 2.65
N GLY A 178 -5.58 -0.44 3.53
CA GLY A 178 -5.75 -0.63 4.96
C GLY A 178 -6.15 0.62 5.73
N GLN A 179 -5.67 1.81 5.31
CA GLN A 179 -5.80 3.04 6.09
C GLN A 179 -6.03 4.28 5.20
N PRO A 180 -7.17 4.40 4.50
CA PRO A 180 -7.45 5.55 3.65
C PRO A 180 -7.54 6.86 4.47
N ARG A 181 -6.90 7.94 3.97
CA ARG A 181 -6.84 9.24 4.66
C ARG A 181 -7.71 10.33 4.03
N ASN A 182 -8.35 10.05 2.91
CA ASN A 182 -9.14 11.01 2.14
C ASN A 182 -10.60 11.19 2.66
N ARG A 183 -10.85 10.90 3.93
CA ARG A 183 -12.16 11.08 4.62
C ARG A 183 -13.34 10.38 3.94
N LYS A 184 -13.09 9.24 3.33
CA LYS A 184 -14.13 8.37 2.77
C LYS A 184 -13.82 6.95 3.25
N PRO A 185 -14.73 6.28 4.00
CA PRO A 185 -14.49 4.94 4.50
C PRO A 185 -14.43 3.90 3.38
N GLY A 186 -13.74 2.79 3.64
CA GLY A 186 -13.55 1.68 2.72
C GLY A 186 -12.14 1.59 2.13
N ALA A 187 -11.79 0.42 1.60
CA ALA A 187 -10.49 0.10 1.05
C ALA A 187 -10.31 0.67 -0.36
N CYS A 188 -9.26 1.47 -0.58
CA CYS A 188 -8.98 2.06 -1.90
C CYS A 188 -8.06 1.15 -2.71
N TRP A 189 -8.30 1.09 -4.01
CA TRP A 189 -7.46 0.44 -5.01
C TRP A 189 -7.73 1.02 -6.40
N ALA A 190 -6.98 0.58 -7.42
CA ALA A 190 -7.28 0.97 -8.79
C ALA A 190 -7.24 -0.25 -9.71
N LEU A 191 -8.11 -0.27 -10.71
CA LEU A 191 -8.09 -1.23 -11.81
C LEU A 191 -7.47 -0.57 -13.03
N PHE A 192 -6.42 -1.17 -13.57
CA PHE A 192 -5.79 -0.75 -14.81
C PHE A 192 -5.97 -1.82 -15.89
N ASP A 193 -6.55 -1.44 -17.02
CA ASP A 193 -6.64 -2.29 -18.21
C ASP A 193 -5.52 -1.89 -19.19
N THR A 194 -4.59 -2.81 -19.45
CA THR A 194 -3.42 -2.55 -20.30
C THR A 194 -3.77 -2.36 -21.76
N GLU A 195 -4.85 -3.00 -22.25
CA GLU A 195 -5.29 -2.91 -23.63
C GLU A 195 -5.90 -1.54 -23.95
N SER A 196 -6.86 -1.11 -23.12
CA SER A 196 -7.53 0.19 -23.30
C SER A 196 -6.72 1.35 -22.69
N ARG A 197 -5.72 1.06 -21.87
CA ARG A 197 -4.93 2.02 -21.06
C ARG A 197 -5.78 2.88 -20.14
N THR A 198 -6.90 2.33 -19.65
CA THR A 198 -7.81 3.02 -18.73
C THR A 198 -7.55 2.65 -17.30
N ILE A 199 -7.69 3.63 -16.40
CA ILE A 199 -7.58 3.45 -14.95
C ILE A 199 -8.90 3.86 -14.30
N GLU A 200 -9.38 2.99 -13.42
CA GLU A 200 -10.52 3.24 -12.57
C GLU A 200 -10.09 3.19 -11.10
N LEU A 201 -10.21 4.32 -10.39
CA LEU A 201 -10.03 4.36 -8.94
C LEU A 201 -11.26 3.76 -8.27
N ARG A 202 -11.07 2.72 -7.48
CA ARG A 202 -12.12 1.93 -6.83
C ARG A 202 -12.06 2.00 -5.32
N ARG A 203 -13.17 1.64 -4.69
CA ARG A 203 -13.28 1.60 -3.23
C ARG A 203 -14.26 0.53 -2.81
N GLU A 204 -13.80 -0.39 -1.97
CA GLU A 204 -14.62 -1.46 -1.46
C GLU A 204 -15.05 -1.20 -0.01
N ARG A 205 -16.29 -1.52 0.28
CA ARG A 205 -16.80 -1.48 1.66
C ARG A 205 -16.47 -2.79 2.35
N TYR A 206 -16.06 -2.71 3.61
CA TYR A 206 -15.86 -3.86 4.48
C TYR A 206 -16.26 -3.50 5.91
N ASP A 207 -16.51 -4.49 6.74
CA ASP A 207 -16.80 -4.26 8.16
C ASP A 207 -15.49 -4.07 8.93
N SER A 208 -15.24 -2.84 9.38
CA SER A 208 -14.10 -2.45 10.20
C SER A 208 -14.37 -2.46 11.71
N SER A 209 -15.59 -2.84 12.14
CA SER A 209 -16.03 -2.69 13.54
C SER A 209 -15.14 -3.41 14.55
N ASP A 210 -14.75 -4.66 14.26
CA ASP A 210 -13.85 -5.41 15.15
C ASP A 210 -12.45 -4.83 15.19
N LEU A 211 -11.91 -4.40 14.02
CA LEU A 211 -10.60 -3.77 13.95
C LEU A 211 -10.56 -2.45 14.73
N ILE A 212 -11.61 -1.65 14.62
CA ILE A 212 -11.78 -0.42 15.41
C ILE A 212 -11.74 -0.74 16.90
N ARG A 213 -12.53 -1.75 17.34
CA ARG A 213 -12.55 -2.19 18.74
C ARG A 213 -11.18 -2.69 19.19
N GLU A 214 -10.50 -3.46 18.36
CA GLU A 214 -9.17 -3.97 18.67
C GLU A 214 -8.15 -2.82 18.82
N CYS A 215 -8.16 -1.80 17.94
CA CYS A 215 -7.34 -0.61 18.08
C CYS A 215 -7.58 0.12 19.41
N GLN A 216 -8.85 0.31 19.77
CA GLN A 216 -9.23 0.98 21.03
C GLN A 216 -8.80 0.22 22.29
N LEU A 217 -8.80 -1.12 22.22
CA LEU A 217 -8.36 -1.97 23.35
C LEU A 217 -6.85 -2.06 23.46
N ARG A 218 -6.13 -2.19 22.35
CA ARG A 218 -4.66 -2.35 22.33
C ARG A 218 -3.93 -1.02 22.51
N HIS A 219 -4.48 0.05 21.92
CA HIS A 219 -3.84 1.35 21.79
C HIS A 219 -4.81 2.50 22.10
N PRO A 220 -5.36 2.56 23.35
CA PRO A 220 -6.22 3.67 23.75
C PRO A 220 -5.50 5.03 23.69
N GLU A 221 -4.16 5.03 23.79
CA GLU A 221 -3.29 6.21 23.66
C GLU A 221 -3.09 6.70 22.22
N LEU A 222 -3.46 5.88 21.22
CA LEU A 222 -3.36 6.21 19.79
C LEU A 222 -4.73 6.18 19.11
N PRO A 223 -5.65 7.07 19.46
CA PRO A 223 -7.03 7.05 18.92
C PRO A 223 -7.08 7.17 17.40
N TYR A 224 -6.05 7.76 16.79
CA TYR A 224 -5.92 7.86 15.33
C TYR A 224 -6.08 6.51 14.62
N LEU A 225 -5.59 5.40 15.19
CA LEU A 225 -5.67 4.07 14.57
C LEU A 225 -7.11 3.64 14.29
N SER A 226 -8.03 3.96 15.20
CA SER A 226 -9.46 3.65 15.02
C SER A 226 -10.23 4.76 14.32
N GLU A 227 -9.92 6.03 14.59
CA GLU A 227 -10.61 7.18 14.02
C GLU A 227 -10.44 7.28 12.50
N VAL A 228 -9.25 6.96 11.97
CA VAL A 228 -8.97 7.06 10.55
C VAL A 228 -9.87 6.12 9.72
N LEU A 229 -10.28 4.98 10.27
CA LEU A 229 -11.19 4.01 9.64
C LEU A 229 -12.65 4.48 9.60
N GLN A 230 -13.01 5.49 10.40
CA GLN A 230 -14.37 5.99 10.57
C GLN A 230 -14.59 7.36 9.92
N ARG A 231 -13.53 8.00 9.41
CA ARG A 231 -13.62 9.37 8.85
C ARG A 231 -14.55 9.42 7.64
N THR A 232 -15.50 10.36 7.71
CA THR A 232 -16.45 10.70 6.64
C THR A 232 -16.26 12.14 6.19
#